data_a13ddd3f1caf02b0f95e27c34b2a98f1
#
_entry.id   a13ddd3f1caf02b0f95e27c34b2a98f1
#
_cell.length_a   1.000
_cell.length_b   1.000
_cell.length_c   1.000
_cell.angle_alpha   90.00
_cell.angle_beta   90.00
_cell.angle_gamma   90.00
#
_symmetry.space_group_name_H-M   'P 1'
#
loop_
_entity.id
_entity.type
_entity.pdbx_description
1 polymer ?
#
loop_
_entity_poly.entity_id
_entity_poly.type
_entity_poly.pdbx_seq_one_letter_code
_entity_poly.pdbx_strand_id
1 'polypeptide(L)'
;MKTLFKNCDIVTTTDSGFEVIRNGFCGVDGAYICYLGTDMPAEKYDIIKDMTGRVLYPGLINAHNHAAMTLLRGIGSDLPLKEWLYDNMFPTEDKLRAEDVKAGTELAILEMLSTGTVSFSDMYYFCDTTADCVIESGIKANISRALSAFDPNEALSLIHISEPTRRRG
;
A
#
# COMPACT_ATOMS: atom_id res chain seq x y z
N MET A 1 -19.81 -14.43 -5.30
CA MET A 1 -20.87 -13.52 -4.78
C MET A 1 -20.74 -12.21 -5.55
N LYS A 2 -21.76 -11.89 -6.34
CA LYS A 2 -21.78 -10.68 -7.18
C LYS A 2 -22.41 -9.49 -6.42
N THR A 3 -21.74 -8.36 -6.43
CA THR A 3 -22.22 -7.12 -5.80
C THR A 3 -22.39 -6.04 -6.86
N LEU A 4 -23.52 -5.33 -6.84
CA LEU A 4 -23.77 -4.16 -7.67
C LEU A 4 -23.77 -2.89 -6.79
N PHE A 5 -22.92 -1.95 -7.12
CA PHE A 5 -22.97 -0.57 -6.62
C PHE A 5 -23.72 0.27 -7.65
N LYS A 6 -24.80 0.94 -7.25
CA LYS A 6 -25.64 1.73 -8.14
C LYS A 6 -25.75 3.18 -7.70
N ASN A 7 -26.10 4.05 -8.63
CA ASN A 7 -26.39 5.46 -8.40
C ASN A 7 -25.18 6.24 -7.82
N CYS A 8 -23.96 5.93 -8.27
CA CYS A 8 -22.76 6.66 -7.85
C CYS A 8 -22.06 7.31 -9.04
N ASP A 9 -21.33 8.36 -8.77
CA ASP A 9 -20.35 8.86 -9.73
C ASP A 9 -19.13 7.94 -9.69
N ILE A 10 -18.68 7.45 -10.82
CA ILE A 10 -17.57 6.50 -10.90
C ILE A 10 -16.42 7.15 -11.66
N VAL A 11 -15.29 7.29 -10.99
CA VAL A 11 -14.04 7.71 -11.62
C VAL A 11 -13.35 6.46 -12.16
N THR A 12 -13.11 6.43 -13.45
CA THR A 12 -12.36 5.34 -14.10
C THR A 12 -11.20 5.87 -14.92
N THR A 13 -10.28 5.01 -15.30
CA THR A 13 -9.12 5.36 -16.13
C THR A 13 -9.35 4.90 -17.56
N THR A 14 -8.93 5.73 -18.50
CA THR A 14 -8.86 5.43 -19.93
C THR A 14 -7.44 5.62 -20.43
N ASP A 15 -7.16 5.27 -21.67
CA ASP A 15 -5.84 5.49 -22.28
C ASP A 15 -5.46 6.98 -22.35
N SER A 16 -6.45 7.88 -22.32
CA SER A 16 -6.27 9.33 -22.37
C SER A 16 -6.31 10.03 -21.00
N GLY A 17 -6.53 9.28 -19.89
CA GLY A 17 -6.58 9.84 -18.55
C GLY A 17 -7.77 9.34 -17.74
N PHE A 18 -8.42 10.24 -17.00
CA PHE A 18 -9.58 9.91 -16.17
C PHE A 18 -10.89 10.28 -16.87
N GLU A 19 -11.90 9.43 -16.67
CA GLU A 19 -13.27 9.65 -17.07
C GLU A 19 -14.19 9.54 -15.85
N VAL A 20 -15.32 10.27 -15.87
CA VAL A 20 -16.32 10.19 -14.81
C VAL A 20 -17.65 9.74 -15.40
N ILE A 21 -18.08 8.54 -15.01
CA ILE A 21 -19.41 8.01 -15.30
C ILE A 21 -20.36 8.54 -14.23
N ARG A 22 -21.28 9.44 -14.62
CA ARG A 22 -22.24 10.05 -13.70
C ARG A 22 -23.40 9.11 -13.43
N ASN A 23 -23.82 9.03 -12.15
CA ASN A 23 -24.95 8.20 -11.70
C ASN A 23 -24.89 6.78 -12.25
N GLY A 24 -23.70 6.20 -12.23
CA GLY A 24 -23.38 4.93 -12.86
C GLY A 24 -23.64 3.70 -11.99
N PHE A 25 -23.31 2.55 -12.60
CA PHE A 25 -23.39 1.24 -12.01
C PHE A 25 -22.03 0.54 -12.12
N CYS A 26 -21.57 -0.06 -11.03
CA CYS A 26 -20.38 -0.89 -10.99
C CYS A 26 -20.72 -2.28 -10.44
N GLY A 27 -20.59 -3.30 -11.27
CA GLY A 27 -20.76 -4.70 -10.89
C GLY A 27 -19.42 -5.35 -10.56
N VAL A 28 -19.36 -6.07 -9.45
CA VAL A 28 -18.16 -6.79 -9.00
C VAL A 28 -18.50 -8.26 -8.78
N ASP A 29 -17.65 -9.15 -9.31
CA ASP A 29 -17.72 -10.59 -9.10
C ASP A 29 -16.39 -11.09 -8.50
N GLY A 30 -16.41 -11.43 -7.22
CA GLY A 30 -15.19 -11.73 -6.48
C GLY A 30 -14.19 -10.57 -6.51
N ALA A 31 -13.05 -10.76 -7.14
CA ALA A 31 -11.97 -9.77 -7.25
C ALA A 31 -12.03 -8.93 -8.54
N TYR A 32 -13.05 -9.10 -9.39
CA TYR A 32 -13.09 -8.46 -10.70
C TYR A 32 -14.28 -7.54 -10.85
N ILE A 33 -14.06 -6.41 -11.52
CA ILE A 33 -15.15 -5.56 -12.03
C ILE A 33 -15.69 -6.25 -13.28
N CYS A 34 -16.96 -6.68 -13.23
CA CYS A 34 -17.61 -7.37 -14.33
C CYS A 34 -18.57 -6.49 -15.14
N TYR A 35 -18.92 -5.32 -14.58
CA TYR A 35 -19.75 -4.33 -15.26
C TYR A 35 -19.36 -2.91 -14.85
N LEU A 36 -19.36 -1.98 -15.79
CA LEU A 36 -19.18 -0.56 -15.57
C LEU A 36 -19.97 0.22 -16.64
N GLY A 37 -20.91 1.05 -16.24
CA GLY A 37 -21.74 1.79 -17.20
C GLY A 37 -22.82 2.65 -16.56
N THR A 38 -23.63 3.27 -17.43
CA THR A 38 -24.73 4.16 -17.03
C THR A 38 -26.08 3.45 -16.92
N ASP A 39 -26.20 2.27 -17.52
CA ASP A 39 -27.46 1.52 -17.53
C ASP A 39 -27.47 0.43 -16.47
N MET A 40 -28.65 0.08 -15.98
CA MET A 40 -28.82 -1.04 -15.05
C MET A 40 -28.45 -2.34 -15.77
N PRO A 41 -27.44 -3.10 -15.29
CA PRO A 41 -27.09 -4.37 -15.94
C PRO A 41 -28.22 -5.38 -15.86
N ALA A 42 -28.38 -6.17 -16.93
CA ALA A 42 -29.40 -7.22 -17.01
C ALA A 42 -29.11 -8.45 -16.13
N GLU A 43 -27.86 -8.60 -15.71
CA GLU A 43 -27.43 -9.70 -14.83
C GLU A 43 -28.02 -9.59 -13.42
N LYS A 44 -28.17 -10.75 -12.77
CA LYS A 44 -28.56 -10.80 -11.34
C LYS A 44 -27.34 -10.64 -10.45
N TYR A 45 -27.51 -9.85 -9.38
CA TYR A 45 -26.52 -9.62 -8.33
C TYR A 45 -27.07 -10.13 -7.00
N ASP A 46 -26.19 -10.71 -6.19
CA ASP A 46 -26.54 -11.23 -4.87
C ASP A 46 -26.76 -10.09 -3.87
N ILE A 47 -25.97 -9.00 -4.03
CA ILE A 47 -26.03 -7.80 -3.18
C ILE A 47 -26.16 -6.59 -4.09
N ILE A 48 -27.08 -5.69 -3.74
CA ILE A 48 -27.21 -4.38 -4.41
C ILE A 48 -27.06 -3.30 -3.35
N LYS A 49 -26.07 -2.39 -3.56
CA LYS A 49 -25.79 -1.26 -2.69
C LYS A 49 -26.13 0.04 -3.40
N ASP A 50 -27.03 0.83 -2.82
CA ASP A 50 -27.30 2.18 -3.28
C ASP A 50 -26.23 3.13 -2.77
N MET A 51 -25.55 3.79 -3.69
CA MET A 51 -24.42 4.67 -3.43
C MET A 51 -24.75 6.13 -3.77
N THR A 52 -26.03 6.50 -3.74
CA THR A 52 -26.46 7.88 -4.02
C THR A 52 -25.68 8.90 -3.20
N GLY A 53 -25.12 9.90 -3.87
CA GLY A 53 -24.29 10.96 -3.27
C GLY A 53 -22.86 10.53 -2.92
N ARG A 54 -22.42 9.35 -3.37
CA ARG A 54 -21.05 8.86 -3.20
C ARG A 54 -20.31 8.78 -4.52
N VAL A 55 -18.99 8.79 -4.40
CA VAL A 55 -18.08 8.59 -5.53
C VAL A 55 -17.35 7.28 -5.35
N LEU A 56 -17.31 6.46 -6.41
CA LEU A 56 -16.47 5.27 -6.50
C LEU A 56 -15.23 5.63 -7.34
N TYR A 57 -14.06 5.36 -6.82
CA TYR A 57 -12.80 5.63 -7.54
C TYR A 57 -11.79 4.51 -7.27
N PRO A 58 -10.76 4.36 -8.11
CA PRO A 58 -9.69 3.39 -7.89
C PRO A 58 -8.99 3.63 -6.54
N GLY A 59 -8.68 2.57 -5.82
CA GLY A 59 -7.98 2.68 -4.53
C GLY A 59 -6.64 3.40 -4.68
N LEU A 60 -6.26 4.14 -3.66
CA LEU A 60 -5.02 4.91 -3.63
C LEU A 60 -3.81 3.98 -3.53
N ILE A 61 -2.69 4.42 -4.10
CA ILE A 61 -1.41 3.73 -4.02
C ILE A 61 -0.43 4.64 -3.28
N ASN A 62 0.12 4.14 -2.15
CA ASN A 62 1.19 4.82 -1.45
C ASN A 62 2.54 4.37 -2.05
N ALA A 63 3.11 5.19 -2.92
CA ALA A 63 4.31 4.85 -3.68
C ALA A 63 5.62 5.00 -2.87
N HIS A 64 5.59 5.54 -1.65
CA HIS A 64 6.75 5.65 -0.76
C HIS A 64 6.32 5.49 0.69
N ASN A 65 6.81 4.44 1.35
CA ASN A 65 6.44 4.11 2.72
C ASN A 65 7.59 3.46 3.50
N HIS A 66 7.53 3.62 4.82
CA HIS A 66 8.29 2.89 5.81
C HIS A 66 7.28 2.45 6.87
N ALA A 67 6.51 1.41 6.56
CA ALA A 67 5.27 1.06 7.27
C ALA A 67 5.46 0.92 8.79
N ALA A 68 6.50 0.24 9.24
CA ALA A 68 6.78 0.03 10.65
C ALA A 68 7.09 1.32 11.43
N MET A 69 7.50 2.40 10.74
CA MET A 69 7.79 3.69 11.38
C MET A 69 6.55 4.39 11.96
N THR A 70 5.35 3.86 11.75
CA THR A 70 4.16 4.32 12.47
C THR A 70 4.33 4.30 13.99
N LEU A 71 5.11 3.36 14.53
CA LEU A 71 5.45 3.32 15.95
C LEU A 71 6.42 4.44 16.39
N LEU A 72 7.16 4.99 15.44
CA LEU A 72 8.15 6.04 15.71
C LEU A 72 7.59 7.45 15.49
N ARG A 73 6.30 7.57 15.28
CA ARG A 73 5.62 8.83 15.01
C ARG A 73 5.83 9.83 16.15
N GLY A 74 6.30 11.03 15.80
CA GLY A 74 6.56 12.09 16.78
C GLY A 74 7.96 12.06 17.41
N ILE A 75 8.79 11.04 17.15
CA ILE A 75 10.17 11.01 17.62
C ILE A 75 10.99 12.02 16.81
N GLY A 76 11.67 12.93 17.51
CA GLY A 76 12.55 13.92 16.90
C GLY A 76 11.84 14.95 16.02
N SER A 77 10.56 15.29 16.32
CA SER A 77 9.83 16.33 15.61
C SER A 77 10.58 17.65 15.64
N ASP A 78 10.50 18.41 14.52
CA ASP A 78 11.11 19.75 14.34
C ASP A 78 12.64 19.80 14.35
N LEU A 79 13.32 18.66 14.22
CA LEU A 79 14.77 18.60 14.10
C LEU A 79 15.22 18.67 12.64
N PRO A 80 16.42 19.25 12.36
CA PRO A 80 17.06 19.10 11.06
C PRO A 80 17.28 17.63 10.71
N LEU A 81 17.25 17.29 9.40
CA LEU A 81 17.30 15.90 8.92
C LEU A 81 18.47 15.09 9.51
N LYS A 82 19.65 15.69 9.63
CA LYS A 82 20.82 14.98 10.14
C LYS A 82 20.67 14.61 11.61
N GLU A 83 20.24 15.54 12.45
CA GLU A 83 20.00 15.32 13.87
C GLU A 83 18.83 14.36 14.08
N TRP A 84 17.76 14.49 13.26
CA TRP A 84 16.65 13.56 13.27
C TRP A 84 17.09 12.13 12.98
N LEU A 85 17.91 11.91 11.94
CA LEU A 85 18.37 10.57 11.56
C LEU A 85 19.37 10.00 12.57
N TYR A 86 20.48 10.69 12.81
CA TYR A 86 21.63 10.12 13.53
C TYR A 86 21.46 10.12 15.06
N ASP A 87 20.76 11.10 15.60
CA ASP A 87 20.62 11.25 17.05
C ASP A 87 19.32 10.64 17.57
N ASN A 88 18.31 10.40 16.69
CA ASN A 88 16.99 9.92 17.08
C ASN A 88 16.56 8.66 16.35
N MET A 89 16.49 8.65 15.00
CA MET A 89 15.93 7.52 14.26
C MET A 89 16.82 6.29 14.33
N PHE A 90 18.06 6.37 13.87
CA PHE A 90 18.95 5.20 13.85
C PHE A 90 19.15 4.57 15.24
N PRO A 91 19.41 5.33 16.34
CA PRO A 91 19.49 4.74 17.66
C PRO A 91 18.18 4.11 18.18
N THR A 92 17.03 4.52 17.63
CA THR A 92 15.73 3.93 17.96
C THR A 92 15.50 2.69 17.12
N GLU A 93 15.78 2.74 15.82
CA GLU A 93 15.66 1.63 14.89
C GLU A 93 16.55 0.45 15.25
N ASP A 94 17.76 0.70 15.77
CA ASP A 94 18.68 -0.33 16.26
C ASP A 94 18.11 -1.19 17.41
N LYS A 95 17.06 -0.71 18.07
CA LYS A 95 16.38 -1.43 19.16
C LYS A 95 15.17 -2.21 18.71
N LEU A 96 14.70 -1.98 17.47
CA LEU A 96 13.52 -2.64 16.94
C LEU A 96 13.78 -4.15 16.75
N ARG A 97 12.77 -4.92 17.09
CA ARG A 97 12.70 -6.36 16.86
C ARG A 97 11.60 -6.65 15.84
N ALA A 98 11.57 -7.87 15.34
CA ALA A 98 10.56 -8.31 14.39
C ALA A 98 9.12 -8.08 14.89
N GLU A 99 8.88 -8.27 16.18
CA GLU A 99 7.57 -8.06 16.81
C GLU A 99 7.15 -6.58 16.81
N ASP A 100 8.09 -5.65 16.98
CA ASP A 100 7.83 -4.21 16.91
C ASP A 100 7.51 -3.81 15.46
N VAL A 101 8.28 -4.33 14.50
CA VAL A 101 8.03 -4.11 13.07
C VAL A 101 6.67 -4.68 12.66
N LYS A 102 6.29 -5.86 13.18
CA LYS A 102 4.96 -6.43 12.95
C LYS A 102 3.87 -5.46 13.41
N ALA A 103 3.91 -5.03 14.67
CA ALA A 103 2.89 -4.14 15.23
C ALA A 103 2.80 -2.81 14.48
N GLY A 104 3.93 -2.20 14.12
CA GLY A 104 3.96 -0.95 13.34
C GLY A 104 3.40 -1.14 11.93
N THR A 105 3.75 -2.23 11.27
CA THR A 105 3.23 -2.54 9.93
C THR A 105 1.73 -2.80 9.94
N GLU A 106 1.21 -3.56 10.90
CA GLU A 106 -0.22 -3.80 11.06
C GLU A 106 -1.00 -2.50 11.28
N LEU A 107 -0.47 -1.60 12.12
CA LEU A 107 -1.06 -0.27 12.33
C LEU A 107 -1.05 0.56 11.04
N ALA A 108 0.06 0.58 10.30
CA ALA A 108 0.15 1.28 9.03
C ALA A 108 -0.86 0.75 8.01
N ILE A 109 -1.00 -0.56 7.89
CA ILE A 109 -1.96 -1.21 6.99
C ILE A 109 -3.40 -0.83 7.38
N LEU A 110 -3.72 -0.85 8.67
CA LEU A 110 -5.03 -0.45 9.17
C LEU A 110 -5.35 1.01 8.79
N GLU A 111 -4.41 1.92 9.00
CA GLU A 111 -4.55 3.34 8.62
C GLU A 111 -4.71 3.49 7.11
N MET A 112 -3.88 2.81 6.30
CA MET A 112 -3.96 2.84 4.85
C MET A 112 -5.31 2.36 4.34
N LEU A 113 -5.79 1.20 4.79
CA LEU A 113 -7.09 0.66 4.38
C LEU A 113 -8.26 1.55 4.81
N SER A 114 -8.20 2.13 6.01
CA SER A 114 -9.23 3.04 6.53
C SER A 114 -9.36 4.33 5.72
N THR A 115 -8.29 4.74 5.04
CA THR A 115 -8.22 5.95 4.22
C THR A 115 -8.29 5.70 2.71
N GLY A 116 -8.53 4.44 2.31
CA GLY A 116 -8.71 4.06 0.91
C GLY A 116 -7.43 3.73 0.15
N THR A 117 -6.29 3.59 0.83
CA THR A 117 -5.06 3.09 0.22
C THR A 117 -5.10 1.56 0.16
N VAL A 118 -4.95 1.00 -1.04
CA VAL A 118 -5.08 -0.45 -1.31
C VAL A 118 -3.77 -1.12 -1.68
N SER A 119 -2.73 -0.33 -1.89
CA SER A 119 -1.39 -0.81 -2.23
C SER A 119 -0.33 0.17 -1.74
N PHE A 120 0.83 -0.36 -1.37
CA PHE A 120 1.95 0.49 -0.97
C PHE A 120 3.30 -0.08 -1.43
N SER A 121 4.29 0.81 -1.56
CA SER A 121 5.69 0.44 -1.78
C SER A 121 6.46 0.72 -0.50
N ASP A 122 7.06 -0.31 0.08
CA ASP A 122 7.78 -0.26 1.34
C ASP A 122 9.26 -0.62 1.19
N MET A 123 10.08 0.03 1.99
CA MET A 123 11.49 -0.30 2.14
C MET A 123 11.86 -0.11 3.61
N TYR A 124 12.10 -1.23 4.31
CA TYR A 124 12.44 -1.18 5.73
C TYR A 124 13.21 -2.43 6.19
N TYR A 125 13.50 -2.51 7.49
CA TYR A 125 14.08 -3.68 8.14
C TYR A 125 13.04 -4.79 8.32
N PHE A 126 13.49 -6.02 8.56
CA PHE A 126 12.62 -7.19 8.79
C PHE A 126 11.55 -7.36 7.69
N CYS A 127 11.94 -7.22 6.43
CA CYS A 127 11.00 -7.23 5.29
C CYS A 127 10.14 -8.51 5.22
N ASP A 128 10.63 -9.63 5.73
CA ASP A 128 9.86 -10.88 5.78
C ASP A 128 8.65 -10.74 6.73
N THR A 129 8.84 -10.06 7.87
CA THR A 129 7.75 -9.74 8.81
C THR A 129 6.72 -8.81 8.17
N THR A 130 7.17 -7.80 7.42
CA THR A 130 6.27 -6.93 6.64
C THR A 130 5.49 -7.74 5.61
N ALA A 131 6.13 -8.68 4.92
CA ALA A 131 5.47 -9.55 3.93
C ALA A 131 4.38 -10.42 4.56
N ASP A 132 4.62 -10.97 5.75
CA ASP A 132 3.62 -11.75 6.49
C ASP A 132 2.39 -10.88 6.82
N CYS A 133 2.57 -9.65 7.30
CA CYS A 133 1.47 -8.71 7.56
C CYS A 133 0.67 -8.39 6.29
N VAL A 134 1.35 -8.24 5.15
CA VAL A 134 0.69 -8.00 3.84
C VAL A 134 -0.15 -9.20 3.43
N ILE A 135 0.38 -10.42 3.58
CA ILE A 135 -0.35 -11.66 3.27
C ILE A 135 -1.57 -11.81 4.18
N GLU A 136 -1.40 -11.60 5.48
CA GLU A 136 -2.49 -11.71 6.46
C GLU A 136 -3.62 -10.69 6.22
N SER A 137 -3.27 -9.46 5.86
CA SER A 137 -4.24 -8.37 5.65
C SER A 137 -4.90 -8.39 4.26
N GLY A 138 -4.24 -8.99 3.26
CA GLY A 138 -4.68 -8.99 1.88
C GLY A 138 -4.46 -7.67 1.12
N ILE A 139 -3.83 -6.65 1.72
CA ILE A 139 -3.39 -5.45 1.01
C ILE A 139 -2.29 -5.81 -0.01
N LYS A 140 -2.15 -5.03 -1.06
CA LYS A 140 -1.08 -5.23 -2.03
C LYS A 140 0.16 -4.44 -1.62
N ALA A 141 1.35 -5.00 -1.81
CA ALA A 141 2.59 -4.30 -1.56
C ALA A 141 3.70 -4.68 -2.53
N ASN A 142 4.61 -3.73 -2.74
CA ASN A 142 5.93 -3.94 -3.30
C ASN A 142 6.93 -3.71 -2.17
N ILE A 143 7.62 -4.77 -1.71
CA ILE A 143 8.47 -4.73 -0.53
C ILE A 143 9.93 -4.85 -0.98
N SER A 144 10.75 -3.92 -0.51
CA SER A 144 12.20 -3.91 -0.72
C SER A 144 12.92 -4.04 0.63
N ARG A 145 14.04 -4.76 0.63
CA ARG A 145 14.92 -4.81 1.79
C ARG A 145 15.74 -3.52 1.86
N ALA A 146 15.76 -2.87 3.00
CA ALA A 146 16.70 -1.78 3.25
C ALA A 146 18.13 -2.33 3.30
N LEU A 147 18.99 -1.74 2.52
CA LEU A 147 20.42 -2.01 2.53
C LEU A 147 21.12 -0.70 2.87
N SER A 148 21.85 -0.69 3.98
CA SER A 148 22.62 0.46 4.43
C SER A 148 24.09 0.10 4.49
N ALA A 149 24.94 0.89 3.86
CA ALA A 149 26.38 0.77 3.95
C ALA A 149 26.96 2.13 4.24
N PHE A 150 27.61 2.25 5.36
CA PHE A 150 28.29 3.50 5.79
C PHE A 150 29.74 3.55 5.28
N ASP A 151 30.29 2.39 4.86
CA ASP A 151 31.61 2.25 4.23
C ASP A 151 31.42 1.93 2.74
N PRO A 152 32.13 2.63 1.81
CA PRO A 152 32.09 2.31 0.38
C PRO A 152 32.45 0.86 0.04
N ASN A 153 33.30 0.22 0.84
CA ASN A 153 33.67 -1.18 0.64
C ASN A 153 32.53 -2.15 1.03
N GLU A 154 31.74 -1.81 2.05
CA GLU A 154 30.53 -2.55 2.42
C GLU A 154 29.46 -2.41 1.34
N ALA A 155 29.31 -1.24 0.73
CA ALA A 155 28.36 -1.01 -0.35
C ALA A 155 28.60 -1.95 -1.53
N LEU A 156 29.87 -2.18 -1.91
CA LEU A 156 30.24 -3.13 -2.96
C LEU A 156 29.90 -4.57 -2.59
N SER A 157 30.09 -4.96 -1.33
CA SER A 157 29.71 -6.28 -0.83
C SER A 157 28.19 -6.52 -0.89
N LEU A 158 27.40 -5.51 -0.52
CA LEU A 158 25.94 -5.58 -0.56
C LEU A 158 25.39 -5.69 -1.98
N ILE A 159 26.00 -5.02 -2.96
CA ILE A 159 25.63 -5.14 -4.37
C ILE A 159 25.83 -6.58 -4.86
N HIS A 160 26.91 -7.24 -4.45
CA HIS A 160 27.17 -8.64 -4.79
C HIS A 160 26.19 -9.62 -4.17
N ILE A 161 25.62 -9.31 -3.01
CA ILE A 161 24.61 -10.13 -2.32
C ILE A 161 23.23 -9.95 -2.97
N SER A 162 22.89 -8.77 -3.45
CA SER A 162 21.59 -8.47 -4.06
C SER A 162 21.48 -8.83 -5.55
N GLU A 163 22.60 -8.98 -6.26
CA GLU A 163 22.62 -9.30 -7.70
C GLU A 163 22.46 -10.79 -8.11
N PRO A 164 22.66 -11.82 -7.24
CA PRO A 164 22.57 -13.22 -7.69
C PRO A 164 21.18 -13.65 -8.16
N THR A 165 20.15 -12.87 -7.90
CA THR A 165 18.76 -13.20 -8.26
C THR A 165 18.32 -12.68 -9.62
N ARG A 166 19.14 -11.91 -10.33
CA ARG A 166 18.87 -11.53 -11.71
C ARG A 166 19.05 -12.71 -12.64
N ARG A 167 18.02 -13.57 -12.75
CA ARG A 167 17.97 -14.58 -13.81
C ARG A 167 18.09 -13.87 -15.14
N ARG A 168 19.19 -14.13 -15.84
CA ARG A 168 19.29 -13.86 -17.27
C ARG A 168 18.29 -14.77 -17.98
N GLY A 169 17.13 -14.22 -18.30
CA GLY A 169 16.19 -14.81 -19.22
C GLY A 169 16.60 -14.49 -20.66
#